data_d893eee395a79467bbf04c6a201da347
#
_entry.id   d893eee395a79467bbf04c6a201da347
#
_cell.length_a   1.000
_cell.length_b   1.000
_cell.length_c   1.000
_cell.angle_alpha   90.00
_cell.angle_beta   90.00
_cell.angle_gamma   90.00
#
_symmetry.space_group_name_H-M   'P 1'
#
loop_
_entity.id
_entity.type
_entity.pdbx_description
1 polymer ?
#
loop_
_entity_poly.entity_id
_entity_poly.type
_entity_poly.pdbx_seq_one_letter_code
_entity_poly.pdbx_strand_id
1 'polypeptide(L)'
;MENKEIIALAQRIVGGSYINFNKTYDFMNASSVYRITNENMTSYYEHLKGKKKILTVIGSGDQILNSILAGSREIDCFDITVFAEYHLFLKMASIMALSEEEYKEYFFSNNREVLFSDDLYSKVRERLNGKYREFWDGLYNYFDGIEIGESLLFRQDFYTKKMAVSYNPYLQGDNYNKLKSILLNEGIKIKTSVLDITKTKFDDKYDLINLSNILSYYLKKEEYKK
;
A
#
# COMPACT_ATOMS: atom_id res chain seq x y z
N MET A 1 8.40 16.74 4.24
CA MET A 1 9.18 16.08 5.32
C MET A 1 10.38 15.38 4.72
N GLU A 2 11.52 15.50 5.35
CA GLU A 2 12.71 14.72 4.98
C GLU A 2 12.56 13.25 5.40
N ASN A 3 13.30 12.35 4.74
CA ASN A 3 13.18 10.91 5.01
C ASN A 3 13.43 10.55 6.49
N LYS A 4 14.40 11.23 7.13
CA LYS A 4 14.71 11.03 8.55
C LYS A 4 13.55 11.39 9.47
N GLU A 5 12.81 12.44 9.15
CA GLU A 5 11.62 12.87 9.92
C GLU A 5 10.50 11.82 9.78
N ILE A 6 10.32 11.27 8.58
CA ILE A 6 9.32 10.24 8.31
C ILE A 6 9.66 8.95 9.07
N ILE A 7 10.94 8.55 9.09
CA ILE A 7 11.41 7.39 9.87
C ILE A 7 11.15 7.60 11.37
N ALA A 8 11.58 8.73 11.94
CA ALA A 8 11.37 9.03 13.34
C ALA A 8 9.89 9.03 13.73
N LEU A 9 9.04 9.49 12.82
CA LEU A 9 7.61 9.50 12.99
C LEU A 9 7.01 8.09 12.98
N ALA A 10 7.43 7.24 12.03
CA ALA A 10 7.03 5.84 11.95
C ALA A 10 7.46 5.07 13.20
N GLN A 11 8.69 5.28 13.69
CA GLN A 11 9.19 4.67 14.92
C GLN A 11 8.31 5.03 16.13
N ARG A 12 7.87 6.29 16.24
CA ARG A 12 6.94 6.70 17.31
C ARG A 12 5.60 6.00 17.20
N ILE A 13 5.09 5.80 15.98
CA ILE A 13 3.80 5.12 15.73
C ILE A 13 3.93 3.63 16.05
N VAL A 14 5.00 2.98 15.62
CA VAL A 14 5.29 1.57 15.95
C VAL A 14 5.44 1.40 17.45
N GLY A 15 6.12 2.32 18.13
CA GLY A 15 6.26 2.35 19.60
C GLY A 15 4.98 2.76 20.37
N GLY A 16 3.82 2.78 19.71
CA GLY A 16 2.50 2.97 20.34
C GLY A 16 2.01 4.41 20.43
N SER A 17 2.70 5.38 19.81
CA SER A 17 2.22 6.77 19.80
C SER A 17 1.18 6.99 18.70
N TYR A 18 -0.04 7.37 19.09
CA TYR A 18 -1.06 7.79 18.13
C TYR A 18 -0.76 9.22 17.64
N ILE A 19 -0.63 9.37 16.33
CA ILE A 19 -0.36 10.66 15.70
C ILE A 19 -1.41 10.96 14.64
N ASN A 20 -2.20 12.00 14.86
CA ASN A 20 -3.14 12.50 13.88
C ASN A 20 -2.49 13.66 13.11
N PHE A 21 -2.16 13.45 11.85
CA PHE A 21 -1.56 14.46 10.97
C PHE A 21 -2.58 15.42 10.37
N ASN A 22 -3.82 14.98 10.29
CA ASN A 22 -4.84 15.71 9.55
C ASN A 22 -5.96 16.18 10.48
N LYS A 23 -5.77 17.37 11.08
CA LYS A 23 -6.79 18.02 11.92
C LYS A 23 -8.12 18.27 11.19
N THR A 24 -8.13 18.23 9.86
CA THR A 24 -9.32 18.46 9.05
C THR A 24 -10.22 17.22 9.00
N TYR A 25 -9.65 16.03 9.22
CA TYR A 25 -10.35 14.76 9.15
C TYR A 25 -10.13 13.96 10.44
N ASP A 26 -10.81 14.37 11.51
CA ASP A 26 -10.70 13.72 12.83
C ASP A 26 -11.04 12.22 12.81
N PHE A 27 -11.80 11.76 11.81
CA PHE A 27 -12.16 10.35 11.61
C PHE A 27 -11.16 9.58 10.74
N MET A 28 -10.19 10.25 10.10
CA MET A 28 -9.18 9.61 9.25
C MET A 28 -7.83 9.66 9.95
N ASN A 29 -7.39 8.50 10.42
CA ASN A 29 -6.04 8.36 10.94
C ASN A 29 -5.04 8.33 9.79
N ALA A 30 -4.46 9.50 9.47
CA ALA A 30 -3.44 9.62 8.43
C ALA A 30 -2.10 8.97 8.83
N SER A 31 -1.96 8.42 10.03
CA SER A 31 -0.78 7.68 10.46
C SER A 31 -0.83 6.20 10.10
N SER A 32 -1.97 5.65 9.70
CA SER A 32 -2.08 4.22 9.41
C SER A 32 -2.43 3.94 7.96
N VAL A 33 -1.89 2.84 7.45
CA VAL A 33 -2.18 2.30 6.13
C VAL A 33 -2.92 0.97 6.25
N TYR A 34 -3.63 0.58 5.19
CA TYR A 34 -4.18 -0.77 5.10
C TYR A 34 -3.08 -1.75 4.68
N ARG A 35 -2.93 -2.88 5.36
CA ARG A 35 -2.05 -3.96 4.90
C ARG A 35 -2.51 -4.54 3.58
N ILE A 36 -3.82 -4.61 3.41
CA ILE A 36 -4.49 -5.09 2.20
C ILE A 36 -5.71 -4.23 1.92
N THR A 37 -6.15 -4.18 0.66
CA THR A 37 -7.40 -3.51 0.30
C THR A 37 -8.60 -4.13 1.00
N ASN A 38 -9.52 -3.27 1.44
CA ASN A 38 -10.84 -3.65 1.92
C ASN A 38 -11.88 -3.76 0.80
N GLU A 39 -11.46 -3.59 -0.44
CA GLU A 39 -12.30 -3.66 -1.63
C GLU A 39 -12.07 -4.96 -2.39
N ASN A 40 -13.15 -5.55 -2.86
CA ASN A 40 -13.08 -6.70 -3.74
C ASN A 40 -12.68 -6.27 -5.16
N MET A 41 -11.36 -6.22 -5.40
CA MET A 41 -10.79 -5.84 -6.70
C MET A 41 -11.22 -6.79 -7.84
N THR A 42 -11.54 -8.04 -7.52
CA THR A 42 -12.00 -9.02 -8.51
C THR A 42 -13.26 -8.57 -9.21
N SER A 43 -14.16 -7.85 -8.50
CA SER A 43 -15.45 -7.39 -9.04
C SER A 43 -15.33 -6.36 -10.16
N TYR A 44 -14.24 -5.61 -10.22
CA TYR A 44 -14.03 -4.56 -11.23
C TYR A 44 -12.69 -4.67 -11.98
N TYR A 45 -11.99 -5.79 -11.83
CA TYR A 45 -10.69 -6.01 -12.47
C TYR A 45 -10.74 -5.86 -14.01
N GLU A 46 -11.86 -6.25 -14.63
CA GLU A 46 -12.04 -6.12 -16.07
C GLU A 46 -11.97 -4.66 -16.54
N HIS A 47 -12.37 -3.70 -15.71
CA HIS A 47 -12.29 -2.27 -16.04
C HIS A 47 -10.86 -1.72 -16.02
N LEU A 48 -9.92 -2.42 -15.35
CA LEU A 48 -8.51 -2.05 -15.33
C LEU A 48 -7.78 -2.47 -16.62
N LYS A 49 -8.27 -3.49 -17.33
CA LYS A 49 -7.59 -4.06 -18.49
C LYS A 49 -7.42 -3.05 -19.62
N GLY A 50 -6.21 -3.01 -20.17
CA GLY A 50 -5.86 -2.15 -21.30
C GLY A 50 -5.70 -0.67 -20.97
N LYS A 51 -5.84 -0.26 -19.71
CA LYS A 51 -5.60 1.11 -19.26
C LYS A 51 -4.10 1.33 -19.07
N LYS A 52 -3.51 2.23 -19.85
CA LYS A 52 -2.05 2.46 -19.84
C LYS A 52 -1.63 3.48 -18.81
N LYS A 53 -2.34 4.63 -18.76
CA LYS A 53 -2.09 5.71 -17.80
C LYS A 53 -3.28 5.87 -16.87
N ILE A 54 -3.02 5.73 -15.56
CA ILE A 54 -4.07 5.79 -14.54
C ILE A 54 -3.73 6.78 -13.43
N LEU A 55 -4.79 7.32 -12.81
CA LEU A 55 -4.72 8.01 -11.52
C LEU A 55 -5.44 7.16 -10.48
N THR A 56 -4.79 6.89 -9.35
CA THR A 56 -5.41 6.06 -8.30
C THR A 56 -4.94 6.45 -6.90
N VAL A 57 -5.78 6.16 -5.90
CA VAL A 57 -5.34 6.19 -4.50
C VAL A 57 -4.32 5.08 -4.26
N ILE A 58 -3.34 5.34 -3.37
CA ILE A 58 -2.36 4.31 -2.99
C ILE A 58 -3.03 3.28 -2.07
N GLY A 59 -3.63 3.74 -0.97
CA GLY A 59 -4.25 2.88 0.03
C GLY A 59 -3.28 1.80 0.54
N SER A 60 -3.63 0.55 0.31
CA SER A 60 -2.77 -0.61 0.59
C SER A 60 -1.74 -0.91 -0.50
N GLY A 61 -1.78 -0.20 -1.63
CA GLY A 61 -1.01 -0.50 -2.84
C GLY A 61 -1.66 -1.54 -3.78
N ASP A 62 -2.69 -2.25 -3.34
CA ASP A 62 -3.29 -3.34 -4.13
C ASP A 62 -3.97 -2.85 -5.41
N GLN A 63 -4.54 -1.63 -5.42
CA GLN A 63 -5.09 -1.01 -6.63
C GLN A 63 -4.01 -0.87 -7.70
N ILE A 64 -2.82 -0.45 -7.31
CA ILE A 64 -1.68 -0.25 -8.20
C ILE A 64 -1.17 -1.60 -8.72
N LEU A 65 -0.98 -2.58 -7.84
CA LEU A 65 -0.49 -3.91 -8.22
C LEU A 65 -1.42 -4.61 -9.21
N ASN A 66 -2.74 -4.55 -8.97
CA ASN A 66 -3.73 -5.11 -9.89
C ASN A 66 -3.79 -4.32 -11.22
N SER A 67 -3.59 -3.00 -11.19
CA SER A 67 -3.54 -2.20 -12.42
C SER A 67 -2.30 -2.50 -13.27
N ILE A 68 -1.14 -2.73 -12.63
CA ILE A 68 0.08 -3.17 -13.31
C ILE A 68 -0.14 -4.53 -13.97
N LEU A 69 -0.71 -5.50 -13.25
CA LEU A 69 -1.07 -6.80 -13.78
C LEU A 69 -2.03 -6.68 -14.98
N ALA A 70 -2.99 -5.75 -14.91
CA ALA A 70 -3.98 -5.50 -15.98
C ALA A 70 -3.41 -4.76 -17.19
N GLY A 71 -2.17 -4.25 -17.13
CA GLY A 71 -1.47 -3.64 -18.27
C GLY A 71 -1.08 -2.17 -18.11
N SER A 72 -1.36 -1.53 -16.97
CA SER A 72 -0.94 -0.14 -16.72
C SER A 72 0.58 -0.04 -16.57
N ARG A 73 1.18 1.02 -17.14
CA ARG A 73 2.62 1.27 -17.10
C ARG A 73 2.98 2.70 -16.67
N GLU A 74 2.02 3.61 -16.68
CA GLU A 74 2.14 4.97 -16.15
C GLU A 74 1.09 5.17 -15.07
N ILE A 75 1.52 5.38 -13.84
CA ILE A 75 0.63 5.43 -12.68
C ILE A 75 0.95 6.67 -11.88
N ASP A 76 0.01 7.61 -11.88
CA ASP A 76 -0.01 8.68 -10.91
C ASP A 76 -0.86 8.22 -9.73
N CYS A 77 -0.29 8.28 -8.53
CA CYS A 77 -1.01 7.83 -7.35
C CYS A 77 -0.83 8.78 -6.18
N PHE A 78 -1.80 8.80 -5.31
CA PHE A 78 -1.85 9.72 -4.19
C PHE A 78 -2.42 9.07 -2.93
N ASP A 79 -2.06 9.64 -1.79
CA ASP A 79 -2.67 9.32 -0.50
C ASP A 79 -2.56 10.55 0.43
N ILE A 80 -3.34 10.55 1.49
CA ILE A 80 -3.22 11.57 2.56
C ILE A 80 -2.10 11.23 3.55
N THR A 81 -1.68 9.96 3.60
CA THR A 81 -0.57 9.48 4.43
C THR A 81 0.66 9.18 3.59
N VAL A 82 1.81 9.67 4.05
CA VAL A 82 3.09 9.36 3.41
C VAL A 82 3.45 7.87 3.51
N PHE A 83 2.98 7.19 4.54
CA PHE A 83 3.31 5.78 4.78
C PHE A 83 2.72 4.82 3.74
N ALA A 84 1.65 5.22 3.04
CA ALA A 84 1.07 4.43 1.95
C ALA A 84 2.08 4.22 0.81
N GLU A 85 2.89 5.24 0.49
CA GLU A 85 3.98 5.13 -0.49
C GLU A 85 5.03 4.11 -0.06
N TYR A 86 5.52 4.19 1.19
CA TYR A 86 6.53 3.25 1.69
C TYR A 86 6.02 1.81 1.72
N HIS A 87 4.74 1.62 2.07
CA HIS A 87 4.10 0.31 2.06
C HIS A 87 3.93 -0.24 0.64
N LEU A 88 3.53 0.59 -0.33
CA LEU A 88 3.46 0.20 -1.75
C LEU A 88 4.81 -0.34 -2.24
N PHE A 89 5.90 0.40 -2.00
CA PHE A 89 7.22 -0.02 -2.46
C PHE A 89 7.75 -1.24 -1.71
N LEU A 90 7.38 -1.44 -0.43
CA LEU A 90 7.65 -2.69 0.27
C LEU A 90 6.94 -3.87 -0.40
N LYS A 91 5.65 -3.74 -0.74
CA LYS A 91 4.90 -4.78 -1.46
C LYS A 91 5.50 -5.11 -2.82
N MET A 92 5.87 -4.10 -3.60
CA MET A 92 6.53 -4.31 -4.90
C MET A 92 7.85 -5.05 -4.74
N ALA A 93 8.70 -4.63 -3.80
CA ALA A 93 9.96 -5.29 -3.47
C ALA A 93 9.74 -6.73 -3.02
N SER A 94 8.71 -6.96 -2.20
CA SER A 94 8.34 -8.30 -1.72
C SER A 94 7.90 -9.21 -2.86
N ILE A 95 7.10 -8.73 -3.80
CA ILE A 95 6.72 -9.54 -4.97
C ILE A 95 7.95 -9.90 -5.81
N MET A 96 8.88 -8.97 -5.99
CA MET A 96 10.12 -9.24 -6.73
C MET A 96 11.05 -10.24 -6.03
N ALA A 97 11.07 -10.27 -4.70
CA ALA A 97 11.99 -11.08 -3.90
C ALA A 97 11.42 -12.46 -3.52
N LEU A 98 10.17 -12.51 -3.10
CA LEU A 98 9.55 -13.66 -2.44
C LEU A 98 8.80 -14.57 -3.42
N SER A 99 8.58 -15.82 -3.03
CA SER A 99 7.56 -16.66 -3.61
C SER A 99 6.17 -16.16 -3.22
N GLU A 100 5.13 -16.61 -3.91
CA GLU A 100 3.74 -16.24 -3.59
C GLU A 100 3.37 -16.64 -2.16
N GLU A 101 3.80 -17.82 -1.70
CA GLU A 101 3.50 -18.29 -0.35
C GLU A 101 4.26 -17.47 0.71
N GLU A 102 5.56 -17.21 0.50
CA GLU A 102 6.33 -16.33 1.39
C GLU A 102 5.72 -14.91 1.47
N TYR A 103 5.23 -14.37 0.34
CA TYR A 103 4.55 -13.08 0.33
C TYR A 103 3.26 -13.10 1.16
N LYS A 104 2.46 -14.17 1.02
CA LYS A 104 1.23 -14.34 1.80
C LYS A 104 1.53 -14.49 3.30
N GLU A 105 2.57 -15.23 3.64
CA GLU A 105 3.00 -15.37 5.03
C GLU A 105 3.50 -14.02 5.58
N TYR A 106 4.31 -13.31 4.83
CA TYR A 106 4.88 -12.03 5.26
C TYR A 106 3.82 -10.97 5.58
N PHE A 107 2.77 -10.84 4.75
CA PHE A 107 1.76 -9.80 4.94
C PHE A 107 0.48 -10.25 5.65
N PHE A 108 0.13 -11.55 5.61
CA PHE A 108 -1.20 -12.03 5.98
C PHE A 108 -1.18 -13.23 6.92
N SER A 109 -0.03 -13.61 7.44
CA SER A 109 0.05 -14.74 8.35
C SER A 109 -0.72 -14.51 9.64
N ASN A 110 -1.39 -15.56 10.11
CA ASN A 110 -1.90 -15.63 11.48
C ASN A 110 -0.80 -16.08 12.47
N ASN A 111 0.30 -16.63 11.96
CA ASN A 111 1.48 -16.92 12.76
C ASN A 111 2.28 -15.63 12.92
N ARG A 112 2.30 -15.11 14.15
CA ARG A 112 2.96 -13.86 14.51
C ARG A 112 4.47 -13.89 14.21
N GLU A 113 5.12 -15.05 14.32
CA GLU A 113 6.57 -15.20 14.09
C GLU A 113 6.96 -14.99 12.61
N VAL A 114 6.01 -15.13 11.68
CA VAL A 114 6.26 -15.00 10.23
C VAL A 114 5.78 -13.65 9.70
N LEU A 115 4.80 -13.02 10.40
CA LEU A 115 4.25 -11.73 10.02
C LEU A 115 5.34 -10.65 10.09
N PHE A 116 5.66 -10.05 8.94
CA PHE A 116 6.76 -9.07 8.80
C PHE A 116 8.11 -9.57 9.33
N SER A 117 8.37 -10.90 9.32
CA SER A 117 9.58 -11.47 9.91
C SER A 117 10.87 -10.91 9.30
N ASP A 118 11.91 -10.80 10.14
CA ASP A 118 13.24 -10.32 9.75
C ASP A 118 13.88 -11.19 8.66
N ASP A 119 13.66 -12.51 8.70
CA ASP A 119 14.15 -13.45 7.69
C ASP A 119 13.59 -13.14 6.30
N LEU A 120 12.27 -12.90 6.19
CA LEU A 120 11.66 -12.53 4.92
C LEU A 120 12.01 -11.08 4.53
N TYR A 121 12.09 -10.17 5.50
CA TYR A 121 12.54 -8.81 5.24
C TYR A 121 13.95 -8.77 4.66
N SER A 122 14.87 -9.60 5.15
CA SER A 122 16.23 -9.66 4.62
C SER A 122 16.28 -9.92 3.11
N LYS A 123 15.39 -10.78 2.59
CA LYS A 123 15.24 -11.03 1.15
C LYS A 123 14.64 -9.83 0.42
N VAL A 124 13.61 -9.22 1.00
CA VAL A 124 12.91 -8.05 0.43
C VAL A 124 13.82 -6.83 0.38
N ARG A 125 14.63 -6.63 1.41
CA ARG A 125 15.57 -5.53 1.57
C ARG A 125 16.48 -5.35 0.35
N GLU A 126 16.91 -6.45 -0.27
CA GLU A 126 17.78 -6.42 -1.46
C GLU A 126 17.09 -5.83 -2.71
N ARG A 127 15.76 -5.77 -2.71
CA ARG A 127 14.93 -5.16 -3.77
C ARG A 127 14.46 -3.75 -3.46
N LEU A 128 14.60 -3.30 -2.21
CA LEU A 128 14.37 -1.92 -1.82
C LEU A 128 15.59 -1.06 -2.17
N ASN A 129 15.37 0.19 -2.56
CA ASN A 129 16.44 1.14 -2.83
C ASN A 129 16.17 2.51 -2.19
N GLY A 130 17.23 3.33 -2.08
CA GLY A 130 17.16 4.71 -1.61
C GLY A 130 16.33 4.88 -0.33
N LYS A 131 15.45 5.90 -0.33
CA LYS A 131 14.62 6.27 0.82
C LYS A 131 13.73 5.13 1.36
N TYR A 132 13.32 4.20 0.50
CA TYR A 132 12.46 3.09 0.92
C TYR A 132 13.23 2.06 1.74
N ARG A 133 14.46 1.73 1.33
CA ARG A 133 15.34 0.87 2.13
C ARG A 133 15.67 1.52 3.46
N GLU A 134 16.07 2.79 3.45
CA GLU A 134 16.39 3.54 4.67
C GLU A 134 15.21 3.56 5.66
N PHE A 135 14.00 3.73 5.14
CA PHE A 135 12.79 3.75 5.97
C PHE A 135 12.56 2.42 6.68
N TRP A 136 12.54 1.32 5.92
CA TRP A 136 12.26 0.01 6.50
C TRP A 136 13.42 -0.49 7.36
N ASP A 137 14.68 -0.26 6.96
CA ASP A 137 15.86 -0.51 7.82
C ASP A 137 15.74 0.28 9.13
N GLY A 138 15.28 1.52 9.07
CA GLY A 138 15.06 2.36 10.24
C GLY A 138 14.00 1.82 11.20
N LEU A 139 13.04 1.02 10.73
CA LEU A 139 12.08 0.33 11.60
C LEU A 139 12.67 -0.98 12.12
N TYR A 140 13.20 -1.85 11.28
CA TYR A 140 13.75 -3.15 11.64
C TYR A 140 15.00 -3.09 12.53
N ASN A 141 15.69 -1.95 12.59
CA ASN A 141 16.80 -1.73 13.53
C ASN A 141 16.36 -1.52 14.99
N TYR A 142 15.07 -1.24 15.24
CA TYR A 142 14.53 -0.92 16.56
C TYR A 142 13.39 -1.83 17.00
N PHE A 143 12.72 -2.49 16.08
CA PHE A 143 11.52 -3.27 16.31
C PHE A 143 11.63 -4.59 15.58
N ASP A 144 11.09 -5.65 16.16
CA ASP A 144 10.92 -6.91 15.44
C ASP A 144 9.74 -6.85 14.46
N GLY A 145 9.64 -7.86 13.59
CA GLY A 145 8.59 -7.92 12.56
C GLY A 145 7.18 -7.92 13.15
N ILE A 146 6.99 -8.56 14.33
CA ILE A 146 5.70 -8.62 15.03
C ILE A 146 5.28 -7.23 15.49
N GLU A 147 6.21 -6.51 16.14
CA GLU A 147 5.97 -5.15 16.61
C GLU A 147 5.59 -4.23 15.44
N ILE A 148 6.28 -4.34 14.30
CA ILE A 148 5.97 -3.56 13.10
C ILE A 148 4.59 -3.94 12.57
N GLY A 149 4.33 -5.22 12.35
CA GLY A 149 3.10 -5.73 11.70
C GLY A 149 1.83 -5.50 12.52
N GLU A 150 1.93 -5.50 13.85
CA GLU A 150 0.80 -5.28 14.76
C GLU A 150 0.70 -3.83 15.26
N SER A 151 1.59 -2.95 14.81
CA SER A 151 1.61 -1.55 15.25
C SER A 151 0.45 -0.72 14.70
N LEU A 152 0.32 0.50 15.24
CA LEU A 152 -0.61 1.51 14.75
C LEU A 152 -0.25 2.04 13.34
N LEU A 153 0.91 1.67 12.80
CA LEU A 153 1.27 1.97 11.40
C LEU A 153 0.32 1.27 10.42
N PHE A 154 -0.19 0.10 10.81
CA PHE A 154 -1.18 -0.63 10.03
C PHE A 154 -2.55 -0.59 10.69
N ARG A 155 -3.60 -0.40 9.87
CA ARG A 155 -4.96 -0.57 10.36
C ARG A 155 -5.17 -2.01 10.77
N GLN A 156 -5.70 -2.17 11.98
CA GLN A 156 -6.06 -3.47 12.56
C GLN A 156 -7.43 -3.89 12.02
N ASP A 157 -7.49 -4.19 10.72
CA ASP A 157 -8.71 -4.67 10.09
C ASP A 157 -8.74 -6.19 10.13
N PHE A 158 -9.92 -6.77 10.35
CA PHE A 158 -10.16 -8.21 10.48
C PHE A 158 -10.12 -8.93 9.11
N TYR A 159 -9.04 -8.73 8.35
CA TYR A 159 -8.88 -9.43 7.07
C TYR A 159 -8.15 -10.76 7.26
N THR A 160 -8.76 -11.81 6.74
CA THR A 160 -8.13 -13.13 6.70
C THR A 160 -7.28 -13.26 5.44
N LYS A 161 -6.25 -14.14 5.47
CA LYS A 161 -5.48 -14.56 4.29
C LYS A 161 -6.40 -14.98 3.14
N LYS A 162 -7.51 -15.67 3.44
CA LYS A 162 -8.52 -16.07 2.45
C LYS A 162 -9.17 -14.87 1.76
N MET A 163 -9.57 -13.84 2.51
CA MET A 163 -10.14 -12.62 1.92
C MET A 163 -9.09 -11.88 1.09
N ALA A 164 -7.85 -11.79 1.58
CA ALA A 164 -6.76 -11.18 0.86
C ALA A 164 -6.61 -11.77 -0.55
N VAL A 165 -6.57 -13.09 -0.65
CA VAL A 165 -6.45 -13.82 -1.91
C VAL A 165 -7.69 -13.64 -2.78
N SER A 166 -8.90 -13.76 -2.20
CA SER A 166 -10.14 -13.66 -2.99
C SER A 166 -10.41 -12.25 -3.54
N TYR A 167 -9.93 -11.22 -2.85
CA TYR A 167 -10.15 -9.83 -3.24
C TYR A 167 -9.13 -9.31 -4.26
N ASN A 168 -7.96 -9.96 -4.36
CA ASN A 168 -6.87 -9.49 -5.18
C ASN A 168 -6.56 -10.43 -6.34
N PRO A 169 -6.90 -10.06 -7.58
CA PRO A 169 -6.56 -10.82 -8.78
C PRO A 169 -5.08 -11.21 -8.87
N TYR A 170 -4.15 -10.36 -8.43
CA TYR A 170 -2.72 -10.69 -8.48
C TYR A 170 -2.30 -11.85 -7.56
N LEU A 171 -3.15 -12.24 -6.58
CA LEU A 171 -2.95 -13.39 -5.70
C LEU A 171 -3.73 -14.65 -6.15
N GLN A 172 -4.25 -14.67 -7.38
CA GLN A 172 -5.06 -15.77 -7.89
C GLN A 172 -4.41 -16.45 -9.08
N GLY A 173 -4.38 -17.78 -9.05
CA GLY A 173 -3.80 -18.59 -10.10
C GLY A 173 -2.33 -18.25 -10.35
N ASP A 174 -1.94 -18.09 -11.62
CA ASP A 174 -0.56 -17.74 -12.00
C ASP A 174 -0.28 -16.23 -12.06
N ASN A 175 -1.20 -15.41 -11.56
CA ASN A 175 -1.10 -13.96 -11.70
C ASN A 175 0.03 -13.34 -10.84
N TYR A 176 0.38 -13.98 -9.72
CA TYR A 176 1.51 -13.54 -8.90
C TYR A 176 2.82 -13.60 -9.70
N ASN A 177 3.09 -14.70 -10.37
CA ASN A 177 4.29 -14.89 -11.17
C ASN A 177 4.31 -13.96 -12.39
N LYS A 178 3.15 -13.71 -13.01
CA LYS A 178 3.02 -12.73 -14.09
C LYS A 178 3.36 -11.31 -13.58
N LEU A 179 2.78 -10.89 -12.46
CA LEU A 179 3.07 -9.58 -11.87
C LEU A 179 4.56 -9.47 -11.49
N LYS A 180 5.13 -10.51 -10.87
CA LYS A 180 6.56 -10.57 -10.56
C LYS A 180 7.42 -10.40 -11.80
N SER A 181 7.10 -11.10 -12.89
CA SER A 181 7.82 -10.96 -14.17
C SER A 181 7.72 -9.54 -14.71
N ILE A 182 6.55 -8.91 -14.66
CA ILE A 182 6.34 -7.53 -15.09
C ILE A 182 7.21 -6.57 -14.26
N LEU A 183 7.18 -6.69 -12.93
CA LEU A 183 7.94 -5.82 -12.02
C LEU A 183 9.46 -5.95 -12.20
N LEU A 184 9.94 -7.14 -12.60
CA LEU A 184 11.36 -7.40 -12.82
C LEU A 184 11.88 -6.94 -14.18
N ASN A 185 11.03 -6.99 -15.22
CA ASN A 185 11.50 -6.90 -16.61
C ASN A 185 10.94 -5.70 -17.38
N GLU A 186 9.89 -5.03 -16.87
CA GLU A 186 9.25 -3.92 -17.57
C GLU A 186 9.44 -2.59 -16.83
N GLY A 187 9.60 -1.51 -17.60
CA GLY A 187 9.69 -0.16 -17.06
C GLY A 187 8.32 0.36 -16.65
N ILE A 188 8.06 0.46 -15.34
CA ILE A 188 6.84 1.02 -14.78
C ILE A 188 7.16 2.39 -14.20
N LYS A 189 6.41 3.40 -14.64
CA LYS A 189 6.53 4.77 -14.13
C LYS A 189 5.47 4.97 -13.04
N ILE A 190 5.90 5.17 -11.81
CA ILE A 190 5.02 5.48 -10.68
C ILE A 190 5.41 6.84 -10.14
N LYS A 191 4.43 7.75 -10.10
CA LYS A 191 4.54 9.05 -9.46
C LYS A 191 3.63 9.08 -8.25
N THR A 192 4.21 9.20 -7.08
CA THR A 192 3.50 9.27 -5.80
C THR A 192 3.35 10.72 -5.34
N SER A 193 2.24 11.02 -4.68
CA SER A 193 1.98 12.34 -4.12
C SER A 193 1.23 12.22 -2.79
N VAL A 194 1.69 12.95 -1.78
CA VAL A 194 0.95 13.07 -0.51
C VAL A 194 0.05 14.30 -0.62
N LEU A 195 -1.23 14.08 -0.82
CA LEU A 195 -2.18 15.15 -1.05
C LEU A 195 -3.63 14.76 -0.72
N ASP A 196 -4.44 15.78 -0.53
CA ASP A 196 -5.90 15.68 -0.45
C ASP A 196 -6.48 15.89 -1.86
N ILE A 197 -7.09 14.86 -2.43
CA ILE A 197 -7.65 14.88 -3.78
C ILE A 197 -8.70 15.98 -3.97
N THR A 198 -9.41 16.37 -2.92
CA THR A 198 -10.44 17.42 -3.00
C THR A 198 -9.87 18.83 -3.15
N LYS A 199 -8.59 18.99 -2.86
CA LYS A 199 -7.88 20.28 -2.90
C LYS A 199 -6.90 20.38 -4.07
N THR A 200 -6.82 19.33 -4.90
CA THR A 200 -5.81 19.20 -5.94
C THR A 200 -6.47 19.15 -7.32
N LYS A 201 -5.88 19.83 -8.30
CA LYS A 201 -6.24 19.72 -9.70
C LYS A 201 -5.20 18.85 -10.41
N PHE A 202 -5.68 17.99 -11.27
CA PHE A 202 -4.84 17.19 -12.16
C PHE A 202 -5.06 17.67 -13.58
N ASP A 203 -3.99 18.10 -14.23
CA ASP A 203 -4.06 18.63 -15.61
C ASP A 203 -3.84 17.52 -16.65
N ASP A 204 -3.40 16.34 -16.23
CA ASP A 204 -3.15 15.19 -17.08
C ASP A 204 -4.45 14.47 -17.49
N LYS A 205 -4.39 13.81 -18.66
CA LYS A 205 -5.45 12.89 -19.09
C LYS A 205 -5.11 11.47 -18.69
N TYR A 206 -6.09 10.77 -18.16
CA TYR A 206 -5.96 9.39 -17.69
C TYR A 206 -6.96 8.49 -18.41
N ASP A 207 -6.55 7.26 -18.71
CA ASP A 207 -7.45 6.22 -19.25
C ASP A 207 -8.44 5.73 -18.18
N LEU A 208 -8.05 5.85 -16.91
CA LEU A 208 -8.87 5.50 -15.75
C LEU A 208 -8.49 6.36 -14.54
N ILE A 209 -9.50 6.77 -13.79
CA ILE A 209 -9.37 7.36 -12.46
C ILE A 209 -10.06 6.44 -11.46
N ASN A 210 -9.28 5.85 -10.54
CA ASN A 210 -9.78 4.98 -9.48
C ASN A 210 -9.62 5.67 -8.12
N LEU A 211 -10.72 6.16 -7.57
CA LEU A 211 -10.75 6.84 -6.28
C LEU A 211 -11.06 5.90 -5.10
N SER A 212 -11.24 4.59 -5.39
CA SER A 212 -11.61 3.65 -4.35
C SER A 212 -12.88 4.11 -3.61
N ASN A 213 -12.95 3.95 -2.30
CA ASN A 213 -14.07 4.39 -1.48
C ASN A 213 -13.90 5.81 -0.90
N ILE A 214 -12.95 6.61 -1.40
CA ILE A 214 -12.69 7.97 -0.87
C ILE A 214 -13.98 8.81 -0.84
N LEU A 215 -14.81 8.73 -1.87
CA LEU A 215 -16.05 9.51 -1.94
C LEU A 215 -17.01 9.21 -0.77
N SER A 216 -17.01 8.00 -0.24
CA SER A 216 -17.89 7.64 0.88
C SER A 216 -17.53 8.39 2.16
N TYR A 217 -16.26 8.78 2.33
CA TYR A 217 -15.82 9.57 3.49
C TYR A 217 -16.27 11.03 3.40
N TYR A 218 -16.41 11.57 2.20
CA TYR A 218 -16.88 12.95 2.00
C TYR A 218 -18.40 13.06 2.10
N LEU A 219 -19.14 12.11 1.53
CA LEU A 219 -20.59 12.08 1.60
C LEU A 219 -21.08 11.99 3.05
N LYS A 220 -20.49 11.14 3.88
CA LYS A 220 -20.82 11.04 5.30
C LYS A 220 -20.64 12.36 6.04
N LYS A 221 -19.66 13.18 5.67
CA LYS A 221 -19.39 14.47 6.32
C LYS A 221 -20.48 15.50 6.06
N GLU A 222 -21.11 15.49 4.90
CA GLU A 222 -22.22 16.40 4.55
C GLU A 222 -23.52 16.01 5.24
N GLU A 223 -23.75 14.71 5.50
CA GLU A 223 -24.89 14.22 6.27
C GLU A 223 -24.81 14.61 7.75
N TYR A 224 -23.63 14.71 8.33
CA TYR A 224 -23.43 15.13 9.72
C TYR A 224 -23.47 16.65 9.92
N LYS A 225 -23.51 17.45 8.86
CA LYS A 225 -23.63 18.92 8.94
C LYS A 225 -25.05 19.44 8.82
N LYS A 226 -26.04 18.56 8.62
CA LYS A 226 -27.46 18.86 8.66
C LYS A 226 -28.05 18.52 10.01
#